data_cc14492358c9641f465f265c78727d3a
#
_entry.id   cc14492358c9641f465f265c78727d3a
#
_cell.length_a   1.000
_cell.length_b   1.000
_cell.length_c   1.000
_cell.angle_alpha   90.00
_cell.angle_beta   90.00
_cell.angle_gamma   90.00
#
_symmetry.space_group_name_H-M   'P 1'
#
loop_
_entity.id
_entity.type
_entity.pdbx_description
1 polymer ?
#
loop_
_entity_poly.entity_id
_entity_poly.type
_entity_poly.pdbx_seq_one_letter_code
_entity_poly.pdbx_strand_id
1 'polypeptide(L)'
;MKKKKARFVFASLLIVSILCSMCLTALSEQPLLPLSRKVSDPEKPLKWVEFNVPYEPLKQAMDIDVDSYQDRIHVSWIDLLAYLGARYGGDFSQYQDSHMDDFAAKIKKGKSVASLTKNMKHFDYYSRAYGAVLQGMLGEYQIRIPDEKTGKETWKKVYGLKAFSPIADGFYYEDFDDFGTSRSYGYSRRHLGHDLMTSVGSPVIAVESGTVEALGWNQYGGWRIGIRSFDNQRYYYYAHLRKDAPFASNLHVGATVTAGDVIGDTGQ
;
A
#
# COMPACT_ATOMS: atom_id res chain seq x y z
N MET A 1 -35.74 43.31 -35.44
CA MET A 1 -36.13 42.45 -34.30
C MET A 1 -35.67 40.98 -34.43
N LYS A 2 -35.58 40.35 -35.61
CA LYS A 2 -35.16 38.94 -35.76
C LYS A 2 -33.70 38.61 -35.34
N LYS A 3 -32.75 39.54 -35.57
CA LYS A 3 -31.33 39.32 -35.20
C LYS A 3 -31.03 39.33 -33.67
N LYS A 4 -31.83 40.02 -32.86
CA LYS A 4 -31.65 40.02 -31.40
C LYS A 4 -32.18 38.73 -30.75
N LYS A 5 -33.29 38.14 -31.29
CA LYS A 5 -33.80 36.85 -30.77
C LYS A 5 -32.87 35.68 -31.04
N ALA A 6 -32.21 35.63 -32.22
CA ALA A 6 -31.25 34.57 -32.54
C ALA A 6 -30.01 34.59 -31.63
N ARG A 7 -29.50 35.78 -31.26
CA ARG A 7 -28.35 35.91 -30.31
C ARG A 7 -28.71 35.46 -28.90
N PHE A 8 -29.94 35.70 -28.45
CA PHE A 8 -30.39 35.27 -27.13
C PHE A 8 -30.56 33.73 -27.04
N VAL A 9 -31.09 33.11 -28.09
CA VAL A 9 -31.23 31.65 -28.16
C VAL A 9 -29.87 30.96 -28.23
N PHE A 10 -28.89 31.52 -28.96
CA PHE A 10 -27.54 30.98 -29.04
C PHE A 10 -26.79 31.09 -27.71
N ALA A 11 -26.94 32.20 -27.00
CA ALA A 11 -26.33 32.40 -25.68
C ALA A 11 -26.93 31.45 -24.61
N SER A 12 -28.24 31.23 -24.67
CA SER A 12 -28.92 30.29 -23.74
C SER A 12 -28.52 28.84 -23.99
N LEU A 13 -28.37 28.41 -25.26
CA LEU A 13 -27.89 27.09 -25.63
C LEU A 13 -26.44 26.85 -25.23
N LEU A 14 -25.57 27.89 -25.33
CA LEU A 14 -24.17 27.79 -24.89
C LEU A 14 -24.05 27.66 -23.36
N ILE A 15 -24.87 28.40 -22.61
CA ILE A 15 -24.90 28.31 -21.15
C ILE A 15 -25.42 26.96 -20.69
N VAL A 16 -26.44 26.41 -21.31
CA VAL A 16 -26.97 25.08 -21.01
C VAL A 16 -25.94 23.98 -21.33
N SER A 17 -25.19 24.10 -22.43
CA SER A 17 -24.15 23.14 -22.78
C SER A 17 -22.96 23.20 -21.83
N ILE A 18 -22.57 24.38 -21.36
CA ILE A 18 -21.50 24.56 -20.37
C ILE A 18 -21.93 24.01 -18.99
N LEU A 19 -23.16 24.27 -18.56
CA LEU A 19 -23.71 23.73 -17.33
C LEU A 19 -23.88 22.21 -17.39
N CYS A 20 -24.28 21.64 -18.53
CA CYS A 20 -24.36 20.20 -18.72
C CYS A 20 -22.98 19.54 -18.76
N SER A 21 -21.98 20.20 -19.37
CA SER A 21 -20.57 19.73 -19.35
C SER A 21 -19.97 19.76 -17.95
N MET A 22 -20.26 20.81 -17.16
CA MET A 22 -19.81 20.89 -15.76
C MET A 22 -20.52 19.89 -14.86
N CYS A 23 -21.80 19.57 -15.11
CA CYS A 23 -22.49 18.47 -14.41
C CYS A 23 -21.96 17.09 -14.79
N LEU A 24 -21.60 16.86 -16.07
CA LEU A 24 -21.02 15.58 -16.49
C LEU A 24 -19.59 15.37 -15.94
N THR A 25 -18.78 16.43 -15.84
CA THR A 25 -17.46 16.33 -15.19
C THR A 25 -17.57 16.15 -13.68
N ALA A 26 -18.57 16.78 -13.02
CA ALA A 26 -18.83 16.60 -11.59
C ALA A 26 -19.38 15.19 -11.24
N LEU A 27 -20.00 14.49 -12.22
CA LEU A 27 -20.47 13.11 -12.04
C LEU A 27 -19.39 12.07 -12.36
N SER A 28 -18.28 12.45 -13.03
CA SER A 28 -17.17 11.54 -13.35
C SER A 28 -16.03 11.56 -12.32
N GLU A 29 -16.08 12.48 -11.36
CA GLU A 29 -15.09 12.62 -10.29
C GLU A 29 -15.70 12.41 -8.89
N GLN A 30 -16.62 11.50 -8.73
CA GLN A 30 -16.82 10.94 -7.41
C GLN A 30 -15.71 9.91 -7.23
N PRO A 31 -14.62 10.19 -6.48
CA PRO A 31 -13.80 9.11 -5.99
C PRO A 31 -14.76 8.23 -5.20
N LEU A 32 -14.81 6.95 -5.54
CA LEU A 32 -15.36 5.93 -4.65
C LEU A 32 -14.55 6.10 -3.36
N LEU A 33 -15.08 6.89 -2.43
CA LEU A 33 -14.50 6.98 -1.09
C LEU A 33 -14.55 5.54 -0.57
N PRO A 34 -13.40 4.92 -0.33
CA PRO A 34 -13.44 3.70 0.46
C PRO A 34 -14.21 4.10 1.71
N LEU A 35 -15.19 3.31 2.10
CA LEU A 35 -15.79 3.37 3.43
C LEU A 35 -14.68 2.97 4.42
N SER A 36 -13.63 3.79 4.48
CA SER A 36 -12.59 3.68 5.45
C SER A 36 -13.21 4.08 6.77
N ARG A 37 -13.74 3.09 7.46
CA ARG A 37 -14.02 3.21 8.88
C ARG A 37 -12.74 3.78 9.50
N LYS A 38 -12.82 4.94 10.17
CA LYS A 38 -11.72 5.42 11.00
C LYS A 38 -11.37 4.31 11.99
N VAL A 39 -10.29 3.62 11.75
CA VAL A 39 -9.88 2.41 12.49
C VAL A 39 -9.38 2.73 13.89
N SER A 40 -9.10 3.99 14.20
CA SER A 40 -8.67 4.38 15.54
C SER A 40 -9.52 5.52 16.11
N ASP A 41 -10.10 5.27 17.26
CA ASP A 41 -10.48 6.32 18.18
C ASP A 41 -9.18 6.80 18.85
N PRO A 42 -8.68 8.02 18.58
CA PRO A 42 -7.45 8.51 19.18
C PRO A 42 -7.54 8.62 20.71
N GLU A 43 -8.75 8.61 21.29
CA GLU A 43 -8.94 8.69 22.73
C GLU A 43 -8.78 7.33 23.45
N LYS A 44 -8.72 6.22 22.71
CA LYS A 44 -8.52 4.87 23.29
C LYS A 44 -7.41 4.11 22.60
N PRO A 45 -6.14 4.40 22.89
CA PRO A 45 -5.04 3.67 22.31
C PRO A 45 -5.11 2.18 22.67
N LEU A 46 -4.71 1.31 21.74
CA LEU A 46 -4.54 -0.10 22.04
C LEU A 46 -3.35 -0.27 22.99
N LYS A 47 -3.52 -1.09 24.05
CA LYS A 47 -2.41 -1.38 24.99
C LYS A 47 -1.30 -2.16 24.34
N TRP A 48 -1.66 -3.12 23.53
CA TRP A 48 -0.77 -3.93 22.68
C TRP A 48 -1.55 -4.44 21.47
N VAL A 49 -0.82 -4.82 20.45
CA VAL A 49 -1.35 -5.43 19.24
C VAL A 49 -0.71 -6.79 19.08
N GLU A 50 -1.53 -7.84 19.03
CA GLU A 50 -1.09 -9.17 18.62
C GLU A 50 -1.49 -9.35 17.15
N PHE A 51 -0.51 -9.66 16.30
CA PHE A 51 -0.72 -9.91 14.89
C PHE A 51 -0.05 -11.25 14.52
N ASN A 52 -0.79 -12.33 14.72
CA ASN A 52 -0.33 -13.71 14.44
C ASN A 52 -1.14 -14.33 13.30
N VAL A 53 -1.33 -13.56 12.22
CA VAL A 53 -2.07 -14.03 11.04
C VAL A 53 -1.10 -14.81 10.15
N PRO A 54 -1.35 -16.11 9.89
CA PRO A 54 -0.53 -16.90 8.98
C PRO A 54 -0.63 -16.40 7.53
N TYR A 55 0.30 -16.86 6.69
CA TYR A 55 0.37 -16.45 5.29
C TYR A 55 -0.91 -16.74 4.50
N GLU A 56 -1.50 -17.95 4.64
CA GLU A 56 -2.66 -18.36 3.83
C GLU A 56 -3.89 -17.45 4.03
N PRO A 57 -4.39 -17.21 5.27
CA PRO A 57 -5.49 -16.28 5.47
C PRO A 57 -5.13 -14.84 5.10
N LEU A 58 -3.87 -14.42 5.29
CA LEU A 58 -3.42 -13.09 4.90
C LEU A 58 -3.50 -12.91 3.38
N LYS A 59 -2.98 -13.90 2.64
CA LYS A 59 -3.00 -13.91 1.17
C LYS A 59 -4.43 -13.94 0.63
N GLN A 60 -5.29 -14.82 1.12
CA GLN A 60 -6.68 -14.91 0.66
C GLN A 60 -7.44 -13.60 0.91
N ALA A 61 -7.27 -12.99 2.08
CA ALA A 61 -7.89 -11.71 2.38
C ALA A 61 -7.42 -10.59 1.43
N MET A 62 -6.12 -10.55 1.13
CA MET A 62 -5.53 -9.63 0.17
C MET A 62 -6.10 -9.84 -1.24
N ASP A 63 -6.16 -11.08 -1.70
CA ASP A 63 -6.68 -11.41 -3.03
C ASP A 63 -8.15 -10.97 -3.16
N ILE A 64 -8.99 -11.24 -2.15
CA ILE A 64 -10.41 -10.81 -2.15
C ILE A 64 -10.55 -9.29 -2.15
N ASP A 65 -9.70 -8.57 -1.41
CA ASP A 65 -9.70 -7.11 -1.37
C ASP A 65 -9.34 -6.55 -2.76
N VAL A 66 -8.22 -7.03 -3.34
CA VAL A 66 -7.73 -6.59 -4.65
C VAL A 66 -8.74 -6.91 -5.76
N ASP A 67 -9.29 -8.13 -5.78
CA ASP A 67 -10.25 -8.55 -6.80
C ASP A 67 -11.57 -7.76 -6.72
N SER A 68 -11.97 -7.37 -5.51
CA SER A 68 -13.22 -6.62 -5.30
C SER A 68 -13.07 -5.11 -5.44
N TYR A 69 -11.85 -4.59 -5.67
CA TYR A 69 -11.61 -3.15 -5.71
C TYR A 69 -12.44 -2.41 -6.77
N GLN A 70 -12.63 -3.02 -7.94
CA GLN A 70 -13.44 -2.47 -9.05
C GLN A 70 -14.92 -2.86 -8.95
N ASP A 71 -15.30 -3.70 -7.99
CA ASP A 71 -16.68 -4.14 -7.80
C ASP A 71 -17.54 -3.01 -7.23
N ARG A 72 -18.86 -3.13 -7.38
CA ARG A 72 -19.82 -2.22 -6.74
C ARG A 72 -19.65 -2.15 -5.22
N ILE A 73 -19.19 -3.23 -4.60
CA ILE A 73 -18.94 -3.33 -3.17
C ILE A 73 -17.53 -3.89 -2.98
N HIS A 74 -16.64 -3.04 -2.53
CA HIS A 74 -15.29 -3.41 -2.15
C HIS A 74 -15.28 -4.11 -0.79
N VAL A 75 -14.51 -5.20 -0.67
CA VAL A 75 -14.40 -6.02 0.54
C VAL A 75 -13.01 -5.82 1.15
N SER A 76 -12.94 -5.17 2.30
CA SER A 76 -11.66 -4.86 2.95
C SER A 76 -11.02 -6.10 3.57
N TRP A 77 -9.74 -6.33 3.28
CA TRP A 77 -8.95 -7.41 3.89
C TRP A 77 -8.83 -7.28 5.41
N ILE A 78 -8.82 -6.05 5.94
CA ILE A 78 -8.81 -5.81 7.38
C ILE A 78 -10.09 -6.33 8.03
N ASP A 79 -11.24 -6.09 7.41
CA ASP A 79 -12.53 -6.58 7.91
C ASP A 79 -12.64 -8.11 7.84
N LEU A 80 -12.10 -8.72 6.76
CA LEU A 80 -12.04 -10.18 6.61
C LEU A 80 -11.20 -10.81 7.71
N LEU A 81 -9.99 -10.32 7.91
CA LEU A 81 -9.08 -10.82 8.93
C LEU A 81 -9.59 -10.57 10.35
N ALA A 82 -10.18 -9.40 10.60
CA ALA A 82 -10.79 -9.08 11.89
C ALA A 82 -11.96 -10.02 12.23
N TYR A 83 -12.77 -10.36 11.22
CA TYR A 83 -13.82 -11.36 11.37
C TYR A 83 -13.25 -12.73 11.78
N LEU A 84 -12.20 -13.20 11.09
CA LEU A 84 -11.56 -14.47 11.42
C LEU A 84 -10.88 -14.41 12.80
N GLY A 85 -10.16 -13.33 13.10
CA GLY A 85 -9.56 -13.11 14.42
C GLY A 85 -10.58 -13.19 15.54
N ALA A 86 -11.74 -12.54 15.35
CA ALA A 86 -12.85 -12.58 16.31
C ALA A 86 -13.52 -13.96 16.38
N ARG A 87 -13.61 -14.67 15.26
CA ARG A 87 -14.17 -16.02 15.17
C ARG A 87 -13.32 -17.05 15.89
N TYR A 88 -12.00 -16.94 15.73
CA TYR A 88 -11.03 -17.92 16.24
C TYR A 88 -10.37 -17.50 17.56
N GLY A 89 -10.69 -16.31 18.09
CA GLY A 89 -10.02 -15.78 19.26
C GLY A 89 -8.54 -15.46 19.03
N GLY A 90 -8.14 -15.23 17.77
CA GLY A 90 -6.75 -14.98 17.36
C GLY A 90 -5.93 -16.23 17.04
N ASP A 91 -6.48 -17.42 17.26
CA ASP A 91 -5.83 -18.71 16.94
C ASP A 91 -6.28 -19.22 15.57
N PHE A 92 -5.45 -19.01 14.57
CA PHE A 92 -5.71 -19.43 13.18
C PHE A 92 -5.42 -20.92 12.88
N SER A 93 -5.10 -21.75 13.88
CA SER A 93 -4.86 -23.18 13.70
C SER A 93 -6.06 -23.93 13.10
N GLN A 94 -7.28 -23.37 13.27
CA GLN A 94 -8.53 -23.92 12.72
C GLN A 94 -9.03 -23.17 11.49
N TYR A 95 -8.15 -22.43 10.81
CA TYR A 95 -8.49 -21.69 9.62
C TYR A 95 -9.06 -22.59 8.51
N GLN A 96 -10.13 -22.12 7.89
CA GLN A 96 -10.76 -22.71 6.70
C GLN A 96 -11.12 -21.57 5.74
N ASP A 97 -10.70 -21.69 4.49
CA ASP A 97 -10.93 -20.70 3.42
C ASP A 97 -12.42 -20.35 3.30
N SER A 98 -13.29 -21.36 3.40
CA SER A 98 -14.73 -21.19 3.29
C SER A 98 -15.32 -20.20 4.31
N HIS A 99 -14.72 -20.05 5.48
CA HIS A 99 -15.20 -19.10 6.48
C HIS A 99 -15.03 -17.65 6.01
N MET A 100 -13.91 -17.36 5.34
CA MET A 100 -13.65 -16.05 4.75
C MET A 100 -14.54 -15.82 3.53
N ASP A 101 -14.62 -16.82 2.63
CA ASP A 101 -15.43 -16.76 1.42
C ASP A 101 -16.91 -16.51 1.72
N ASP A 102 -17.46 -17.21 2.71
CA ASP A 102 -18.84 -17.03 3.16
C ASP A 102 -19.10 -15.61 3.70
N PHE A 103 -18.14 -15.06 4.44
CA PHE A 103 -18.26 -13.71 4.97
C PHE A 103 -18.16 -12.66 3.86
N ALA A 104 -17.18 -12.80 2.96
CA ALA A 104 -17.01 -11.94 1.79
C ALA A 104 -18.24 -11.98 0.87
N ALA A 105 -18.80 -13.17 0.62
CA ALA A 105 -20.01 -13.35 -0.20
C ALA A 105 -21.23 -12.62 0.38
N LYS A 106 -21.38 -12.60 1.70
CA LYS A 106 -22.46 -11.85 2.36
C LYS A 106 -22.28 -10.34 2.19
N ILE A 107 -21.04 -9.84 2.29
CA ILE A 107 -20.72 -8.43 2.06
C ILE A 107 -21.00 -8.06 0.60
N LYS A 108 -20.52 -8.85 -0.37
CA LYS A 108 -20.76 -8.65 -1.82
C LYS A 108 -22.27 -8.66 -2.16
N LYS A 109 -23.09 -9.35 -1.37
CA LYS A 109 -24.57 -9.32 -1.46
C LYS A 109 -25.22 -8.12 -0.75
N GLY A 110 -24.43 -7.16 -0.25
CA GLY A 110 -24.92 -5.92 0.34
C GLY A 110 -25.17 -5.96 1.85
N LYS A 111 -24.77 -7.01 2.55
CA LYS A 111 -24.80 -7.01 4.02
C LYS A 111 -23.65 -6.16 4.57
N SER A 112 -23.96 -5.26 5.52
CA SER A 112 -22.91 -4.47 6.16
C SER A 112 -22.08 -5.32 7.12
N VAL A 113 -20.77 -5.06 7.20
CA VAL A 113 -19.86 -5.67 8.17
C VAL A 113 -20.42 -5.52 9.58
N ALA A 114 -20.88 -4.32 9.96
CA ALA A 114 -21.46 -4.08 11.28
C ALA A 114 -22.66 -4.98 11.59
N SER A 115 -23.53 -5.27 10.60
CA SER A 115 -24.67 -6.16 10.82
C SER A 115 -24.25 -7.63 10.99
N LEU A 116 -23.18 -8.05 10.26
CA LEU A 116 -22.69 -9.42 10.31
C LEU A 116 -21.88 -9.70 11.57
N THR A 117 -21.26 -8.69 12.17
CA THR A 117 -20.36 -8.81 13.32
C THR A 117 -20.94 -8.30 14.64
N LYS A 118 -22.21 -7.84 14.64
CA LYS A 118 -22.87 -7.20 15.80
C LYS A 118 -22.83 -8.02 17.11
N ASN A 119 -22.80 -9.35 16.99
CA ASN A 119 -22.77 -10.27 18.12
C ASN A 119 -21.37 -10.85 18.40
N MET A 120 -20.32 -10.36 17.69
CA MET A 120 -18.95 -10.83 17.86
C MET A 120 -18.21 -9.97 18.87
N LYS A 121 -18.02 -10.51 20.07
CA LYS A 121 -17.50 -9.80 21.26
C LYS A 121 -16.19 -9.05 21.02
N HIS A 122 -15.28 -9.59 20.18
CA HIS A 122 -13.93 -9.07 20.01
C HIS A 122 -13.66 -8.50 18.60
N PHE A 123 -14.69 -8.35 17.76
CA PHE A 123 -14.51 -7.86 16.41
C PHE A 123 -13.86 -6.46 16.38
N ASP A 124 -14.33 -5.53 17.21
CA ASP A 124 -13.77 -4.17 17.26
C ASP A 124 -12.30 -4.16 17.70
N TYR A 125 -11.89 -5.05 18.59
CA TYR A 125 -10.49 -5.19 18.97
C TYR A 125 -9.64 -5.65 17.76
N TYR A 126 -10.01 -6.74 17.09
CA TYR A 126 -9.27 -7.26 15.96
C TYR A 126 -9.27 -6.29 14.77
N SER A 127 -10.38 -5.60 14.50
CA SER A 127 -10.46 -4.58 13.46
C SER A 127 -9.48 -3.42 13.72
N ARG A 128 -9.34 -3.00 14.96
CA ARG A 128 -8.37 -1.95 15.34
C ARG A 128 -6.94 -2.47 15.35
N ALA A 129 -6.70 -3.66 15.90
CA ALA A 129 -5.37 -4.26 15.99
C ALA A 129 -4.81 -4.55 14.59
N TYR A 130 -5.57 -5.23 13.75
CA TYR A 130 -5.14 -5.57 12.40
C TYR A 130 -5.08 -4.33 11.49
N GLY A 131 -6.00 -3.37 11.69
CA GLY A 131 -5.92 -2.09 11.03
C GLY A 131 -4.66 -1.30 11.37
N ALA A 132 -4.20 -1.33 12.62
CA ALA A 132 -2.97 -0.66 13.03
C ALA A 132 -1.73 -1.24 12.32
N VAL A 133 -1.74 -2.53 11.97
CA VAL A 133 -0.65 -3.20 11.26
C VAL A 133 -0.78 -3.03 9.75
N LEU A 134 -1.98 -3.23 9.19
CA LEU A 134 -2.19 -3.43 7.76
C LEU A 134 -2.68 -2.19 7.00
N GLN A 135 -3.18 -1.16 7.71
CA GLN A 135 -3.73 0.01 7.07
C GLN A 135 -2.72 0.71 6.17
N GLY A 136 -3.11 0.97 4.92
CA GLY A 136 -2.27 1.62 3.93
C GLY A 136 -1.27 0.71 3.22
N MET A 137 -1.20 -0.59 3.56
CA MET A 137 -0.38 -1.55 2.82
C MET A 137 -1.02 -1.94 1.48
N LEU A 138 -2.36 -2.07 1.42
CA LEU A 138 -3.10 -2.12 0.16
C LEU A 138 -3.59 -0.73 -0.23
N GLY A 139 -3.62 -0.47 -1.53
CA GLY A 139 -4.12 0.79 -2.07
C GLY A 139 -3.70 1.04 -3.51
N GLU A 140 -4.07 2.21 -4.02
CA GLU A 140 -3.62 2.64 -5.34
C GLU A 140 -2.16 3.09 -5.30
N TYR A 141 -1.40 2.67 -6.29
CA TYR A 141 -0.03 3.11 -6.53
C TYR A 141 0.26 3.16 -8.04
N GLN A 142 1.38 3.77 -8.41
CA GLN A 142 1.76 3.92 -9.80
C GLN A 142 2.98 3.04 -10.12
N ILE A 143 2.88 2.30 -11.22
CA ILE A 143 3.98 1.54 -11.81
C ILE A 143 4.22 1.99 -13.23
N ARG A 144 5.45 1.88 -13.70
CA ARG A 144 5.82 2.16 -15.08
C ARG A 144 5.86 0.84 -15.86
N ILE A 145 5.03 0.75 -16.87
CA ILE A 145 4.94 -0.44 -17.71
C ILE A 145 4.98 -0.04 -19.18
N PRO A 146 5.50 -0.92 -20.07
CA PRO A 146 5.39 -0.71 -21.50
C PRO A 146 3.92 -0.66 -21.94
N ASP A 147 3.57 0.34 -22.74
CA ASP A 147 2.28 0.38 -23.44
C ASP A 147 2.25 -0.72 -24.51
N GLU A 148 1.20 -1.53 -24.49
CA GLU A 148 1.08 -2.72 -25.34
C GLU A 148 1.11 -2.40 -26.86
N LYS A 149 0.71 -1.19 -27.26
CA LYS A 149 0.61 -0.78 -28.65
C LYS A 149 1.86 -0.09 -29.15
N THR A 150 2.50 0.71 -28.32
CA THR A 150 3.62 1.57 -28.72
C THR A 150 4.97 1.08 -28.18
N GLY A 151 4.99 0.16 -27.23
CA GLY A 151 6.18 -0.28 -26.52
C GLY A 151 6.84 0.80 -25.65
N LYS A 152 6.28 2.01 -25.59
CA LYS A 152 6.80 3.09 -24.76
C LYS A 152 6.37 2.91 -23.34
N GLU A 153 7.28 3.15 -22.39
CA GLU A 153 6.95 3.13 -20.97
C GLU A 153 5.97 4.24 -20.60
N THR A 154 4.91 3.87 -19.93
CA THR A 154 3.89 4.78 -19.42
C THR A 154 3.56 4.47 -17.96
N TRP A 155 3.23 5.50 -17.20
CA TRP A 155 2.76 5.32 -15.84
C TRP A 155 1.34 4.78 -15.84
N LYS A 156 1.13 3.66 -15.13
CA LYS A 156 -0.19 3.06 -14.91
C LYS A 156 -0.51 3.05 -13.43
N LYS A 157 -1.70 3.49 -13.09
CA LYS A 157 -2.28 3.37 -11.76
C LYS A 157 -2.84 1.96 -11.58
N VAL A 158 -2.43 1.30 -10.51
CA VAL A 158 -2.89 -0.04 -10.14
C VAL A 158 -3.32 -0.05 -8.68
N TYR A 159 -4.12 -1.02 -8.31
CA TYR A 159 -4.50 -1.26 -6.91
C TYR A 159 -3.93 -2.60 -6.45
N GLY A 160 -3.37 -2.65 -5.25
CA GLY A 160 -2.79 -3.86 -4.68
C GLY A 160 -1.81 -3.55 -3.54
N LEU A 161 -0.95 -4.50 -3.25
CA LEU A 161 0.09 -4.36 -2.24
C LEU A 161 1.13 -3.33 -2.72
N LYS A 162 1.34 -2.29 -1.91
CA LYS A 162 2.29 -1.20 -2.20
C LYS A 162 3.71 -1.54 -1.78
N ALA A 163 4.09 -2.81 -1.83
CA ALA A 163 5.39 -3.25 -1.39
C ALA A 163 5.93 -4.39 -2.25
N PHE A 164 7.18 -4.22 -2.72
CA PHE A 164 7.96 -5.26 -3.39
C PHE A 164 9.04 -5.75 -2.43
N SER A 165 9.52 -6.99 -2.60
CA SER A 165 10.70 -7.46 -1.87
C SER A 165 11.88 -6.53 -2.16
N PRO A 166 12.64 -6.07 -1.14
CA PRO A 166 13.80 -5.22 -1.36
C PRO A 166 15.00 -5.96 -1.96
N ILE A 167 15.01 -7.29 -1.95
CA ILE A 167 16.01 -8.12 -2.62
C ILE A 167 15.38 -8.70 -3.89
N ALA A 168 16.09 -8.64 -5.00
CA ALA A 168 15.65 -9.15 -6.29
C ALA A 168 15.29 -10.64 -6.21
N ASP A 169 14.25 -11.02 -6.95
CA ASP A 169 13.85 -12.43 -7.07
C ASP A 169 15.00 -13.29 -7.64
N GLY A 170 15.13 -14.51 -7.11
CA GLY A 170 16.21 -15.43 -7.46
C GLY A 170 17.51 -15.21 -6.67
N PHE A 171 17.62 -14.19 -5.82
CA PHE A 171 18.75 -13.99 -4.92
C PHE A 171 18.39 -14.44 -3.50
N TYR A 172 19.27 -15.24 -2.90
CA TYR A 172 19.09 -15.72 -1.54
C TYR A 172 19.31 -14.60 -0.54
N TYR A 173 18.47 -14.54 0.49
CA TYR A 173 18.69 -13.75 1.69
C TYR A 173 18.20 -14.49 2.92
N GLU A 174 18.78 -14.18 4.06
CA GLU A 174 18.34 -14.61 5.37
C GLU A 174 17.72 -13.42 6.09
N ASP A 175 16.53 -13.64 6.61
CA ASP A 175 15.76 -12.66 7.35
C ASP A 175 16.17 -12.70 8.82
N PHE A 176 16.64 -11.59 9.36
CA PHE A 176 17.08 -11.49 10.73
C PHE A 176 16.15 -10.54 11.49
N ASP A 177 15.24 -11.13 12.28
CA ASP A 177 14.27 -10.36 13.08
C ASP A 177 14.96 -9.74 14.33
N ASP A 178 15.54 -8.57 14.12
CA ASP A 178 16.24 -7.82 15.17
C ASP A 178 15.70 -6.40 15.36
N PHE A 179 14.50 -6.12 14.88
CA PHE A 179 13.84 -4.84 15.10
C PHE A 179 13.72 -4.54 16.60
N GLY A 180 14.15 -3.35 17.01
CA GLY A 180 14.08 -2.90 18.40
C GLY A 180 15.20 -3.42 19.31
N THR A 181 16.11 -4.28 18.83
CA THR A 181 17.27 -4.74 19.59
C THR A 181 18.21 -3.58 19.90
N SER A 182 18.97 -3.71 21.01
CA SER A 182 19.93 -2.69 21.40
C SER A 182 21.16 -2.71 20.48
N ARG A 183 21.52 -1.55 19.95
CA ARG A 183 22.74 -1.33 19.16
C ARG A 183 23.61 -0.26 19.83
N SER A 184 24.93 -0.42 19.75
CA SER A 184 25.89 0.56 20.29
C SER A 184 26.91 0.94 19.23
N TYR A 185 26.93 2.24 18.88
CA TYR A 185 27.92 2.88 18.00
C TYR A 185 28.40 4.18 18.66
N GLY A 186 28.97 4.07 19.88
CA GLY A 186 29.34 5.22 20.69
C GLY A 186 28.21 5.77 21.58
N TYR A 187 26.96 5.43 21.31
CA TYR A 187 25.80 5.67 22.16
C TYR A 187 24.78 4.52 21.99
N SER A 188 23.98 4.28 23.02
CA SER A 188 22.95 3.25 22.98
C SER A 188 21.77 3.71 22.14
N ARG A 189 21.35 2.89 21.19
CA ARG A 189 20.15 3.10 20.37
C ARG A 189 19.44 1.78 20.11
N ARG A 190 18.18 1.84 19.73
CA ARG A 190 17.46 0.69 19.22
C ARG A 190 17.63 0.58 17.70
N HIS A 191 17.71 -0.65 17.20
CA HIS A 191 17.65 -0.92 15.79
C HIS A 191 16.23 -0.64 15.28
N LEU A 192 16.06 0.30 14.36
CA LEU A 192 14.77 0.70 13.79
C LEU A 192 14.64 0.20 12.33
N GLY A 193 15.38 -0.83 11.99
CA GLY A 193 15.38 -1.48 10.68
C GLY A 193 15.18 -2.97 10.82
N HIS A 194 15.24 -3.64 9.69
CA HIS A 194 15.19 -5.07 9.54
C HIS A 194 16.40 -5.51 8.73
N ASP A 195 17.21 -6.42 9.26
CA ASP A 195 18.42 -6.86 8.59
C ASP A 195 18.10 -8.04 7.66
N LEU A 196 18.35 -7.85 6.37
CA LEU A 196 18.29 -8.88 5.35
C LEU A 196 19.71 -9.22 4.93
N MET A 197 20.19 -10.37 5.42
CA MET A 197 21.55 -10.83 5.16
C MET A 197 21.62 -11.55 3.82
N THR A 198 22.42 -11.03 2.90
CA THR A 198 22.54 -11.55 1.55
C THR A 198 23.99 -11.52 1.05
N SER A 199 24.28 -12.12 -0.10
CA SER A 199 25.61 -12.02 -0.73
C SER A 199 25.88 -10.60 -1.18
N VAL A 200 27.14 -10.14 -1.02
CA VAL A 200 27.58 -8.84 -1.53
C VAL A 200 27.34 -8.77 -3.05
N GLY A 201 26.71 -7.71 -3.51
CA GLY A 201 26.34 -7.51 -4.91
C GLY A 201 24.99 -8.09 -5.31
N SER A 202 24.18 -8.55 -4.36
CA SER A 202 22.79 -8.87 -4.66
C SER A 202 22.01 -7.58 -5.00
N PRO A 203 21.20 -7.58 -6.08
CA PRO A 203 20.47 -6.39 -6.47
C PRO A 203 19.42 -5.97 -5.42
N VAL A 204 19.45 -4.69 -5.09
CA VAL A 204 18.46 -4.05 -4.21
C VAL A 204 17.36 -3.42 -5.04
N ILE A 205 16.11 -3.68 -4.67
CA ILE A 205 14.90 -3.30 -5.39
C ILE A 205 14.18 -2.15 -4.67
N ALA A 206 13.65 -1.20 -5.43
CA ALA A 206 12.74 -0.21 -4.90
C ALA A 206 11.45 -0.87 -4.42
N VAL A 207 11.19 -0.83 -3.11
CA VAL A 207 10.02 -1.43 -2.49
C VAL A 207 8.71 -0.81 -3.01
N GLU A 208 8.71 0.49 -3.21
CA GLU A 208 7.56 1.25 -3.73
C GLU A 208 8.06 2.33 -4.70
N SER A 209 7.20 2.72 -5.65
CA SER A 209 7.47 3.86 -6.53
C SER A 209 7.56 5.15 -5.74
N GLY A 210 8.51 6.01 -6.09
CA GLY A 210 8.73 7.24 -5.34
C GLY A 210 9.82 8.11 -5.90
N THR A 211 10.26 9.07 -5.08
CA THR A 211 11.34 10.00 -5.40
C THR A 211 12.52 9.77 -4.48
N VAL A 212 13.71 9.74 -5.04
CA VAL A 212 14.96 9.64 -4.27
C VAL A 212 15.19 10.95 -3.51
N GLU A 213 15.09 10.92 -2.18
CA GLU A 213 15.34 12.08 -1.31
C GLU A 213 16.77 12.11 -0.79
N ALA A 214 17.39 10.93 -0.63
CA ALA A 214 18.75 10.85 -0.08
C ALA A 214 19.55 9.80 -0.83
N LEU A 215 20.80 10.15 -1.13
CA LEU A 215 21.76 9.29 -1.80
C LEU A 215 23.15 9.60 -1.27
N GLY A 216 23.99 8.60 -1.03
CA GLY A 216 25.35 8.81 -0.58
C GLY A 216 25.71 8.05 0.68
N TRP A 217 26.84 8.42 1.27
CA TRP A 217 27.38 7.79 2.48
C TRP A 217 27.03 8.57 3.74
N ASN A 218 26.76 7.86 4.82
CA ASN A 218 26.77 8.40 6.17
C ASN A 218 27.36 7.40 7.18
N GLN A 219 27.72 7.90 8.37
CA GLN A 219 28.37 7.08 9.40
C GLN A 219 27.48 6.00 10.01
N TYR A 220 26.15 6.03 9.83
CA TYR A 220 25.21 5.11 10.45
C TYR A 220 24.79 3.98 9.51
N GLY A 221 24.49 4.28 8.25
CA GLY A 221 24.03 3.32 7.26
C GLY A 221 25.06 3.04 6.16
N GLY A 222 26.28 3.60 6.26
CA GLY A 222 27.25 3.48 5.18
C GLY A 222 26.73 4.11 3.87
N TRP A 223 26.92 3.43 2.76
CA TRP A 223 26.29 3.79 1.50
C TRP A 223 24.81 3.49 1.56
N ARG A 224 23.98 4.48 1.26
CA ARG A 224 22.54 4.44 1.49
C ARG A 224 21.71 5.13 0.43
N ILE A 225 20.47 4.70 0.31
CA ILE A 225 19.42 5.32 -0.50
C ILE A 225 18.22 5.61 0.40
N GLY A 226 17.59 6.78 0.23
CA GLY A 226 16.32 7.13 0.83
C GLY A 226 15.29 7.46 -0.24
N ILE A 227 14.15 6.79 -0.25
CA ILE A 227 13.07 6.97 -1.22
C ILE A 227 11.80 7.37 -0.48
N ARG A 228 11.18 8.47 -0.92
CA ARG A 228 9.86 8.92 -0.47
C ARG A 228 8.80 8.43 -1.43
N SER A 229 7.75 7.75 -0.93
CA SER A 229 6.59 7.37 -1.75
C SER A 229 5.89 8.60 -2.34
N PHE A 230 5.24 8.46 -3.50
CA PHE A 230 4.58 9.59 -4.16
C PHE A 230 3.44 10.21 -3.34
N ASP A 231 2.79 9.43 -2.46
CA ASP A 231 1.76 9.93 -1.54
C ASP A 231 2.35 10.57 -0.26
N ASN A 232 3.68 10.65 -0.14
CA ASN A 232 4.43 11.18 1.01
C ASN A 232 4.17 10.47 2.36
N GLN A 233 3.52 9.30 2.36
CA GLN A 233 3.16 8.59 3.57
C GLN A 233 4.28 7.70 4.10
N ARG A 234 5.20 7.22 3.22
CA ARG A 234 6.26 6.27 3.57
C ARG A 234 7.63 6.77 3.13
N TYR A 235 8.63 6.39 3.91
CA TYR A 235 10.03 6.64 3.58
C TYR A 235 10.80 5.35 3.71
N TYR A 236 11.36 4.88 2.61
CA TYR A 236 12.17 3.68 2.53
C TYR A 236 13.63 4.01 2.63
N TYR A 237 14.32 3.39 3.57
CA TYR A 237 15.73 3.62 3.82
C TYR A 237 16.51 2.33 3.62
N TYR A 238 17.35 2.31 2.60
CA TYR A 238 18.23 1.19 2.28
C TYR A 238 19.64 1.54 2.72
N ALA A 239 20.25 0.68 3.53
CA ALA A 239 21.55 0.91 4.14
C ALA A 239 22.53 -0.21 3.79
N HIS A 240 23.80 0.01 4.12
CA HIS A 240 24.89 -0.95 3.93
C HIS A 240 25.03 -1.44 2.47
N LEU A 241 24.87 -0.51 1.52
CA LEU A 241 25.05 -0.81 0.11
C LEU A 241 26.53 -0.97 -0.23
N ARG A 242 26.82 -1.60 -1.38
CA ARG A 242 28.16 -1.92 -1.85
C ARG A 242 29.01 -0.66 -2.04
N LYS A 243 30.22 -0.66 -1.48
CA LYS A 243 31.11 0.51 -1.49
C LYS A 243 31.51 0.98 -2.89
N ASP A 244 31.82 0.04 -3.79
CA ASP A 244 32.42 0.37 -5.10
C ASP A 244 31.37 0.71 -6.17
N ALA A 245 30.14 0.19 -6.03
CA ALA A 245 29.02 0.42 -6.92
C ALA A 245 27.71 0.42 -6.11
N PRO A 246 27.48 1.45 -5.25
CA PRO A 246 26.35 1.43 -4.32
C PRO A 246 25.01 1.68 -5.01
N PHE A 247 25.01 2.33 -6.19
CA PHE A 247 23.81 2.85 -6.82
C PHE A 247 23.71 2.42 -8.27
N ALA A 248 22.48 2.25 -8.76
CA ALA A 248 22.23 2.14 -10.19
C ALA A 248 22.70 3.42 -10.91
N SER A 249 23.21 3.27 -12.12
CA SER A 249 23.95 4.32 -12.85
C SER A 249 23.17 5.60 -13.13
N ASN A 250 21.84 5.52 -13.17
CA ASN A 250 20.94 6.64 -13.42
C ASN A 250 20.33 7.25 -12.14
N LEU A 251 20.71 6.72 -10.96
CA LEU A 251 20.12 7.16 -9.70
C LEU A 251 20.77 8.46 -9.20
N HIS A 252 19.96 9.45 -8.88
CA HIS A 252 20.37 10.72 -8.28
C HIS A 252 19.25 11.28 -7.39
N VAL A 253 19.57 12.19 -6.50
CA VAL A 253 18.55 12.88 -5.69
C VAL A 253 17.58 13.63 -6.59
N GLY A 254 16.30 13.44 -6.38
CA GLY A 254 15.22 13.94 -7.23
C GLY A 254 14.81 12.99 -8.37
N ALA A 255 15.55 11.89 -8.61
CA ALA A 255 15.13 10.88 -9.57
C ALA A 255 13.85 10.18 -9.09
N THR A 256 12.98 9.84 -10.04
CA THR A 256 11.84 8.95 -9.79
C THR A 256 12.25 7.51 -10.03
N VAL A 257 11.80 6.62 -9.14
CA VAL A 257 11.95 5.17 -9.27
C VAL A 257 10.59 4.51 -9.34
N THR A 258 10.53 3.38 -10.02
CA THR A 258 9.33 2.53 -10.06
C THR A 258 9.53 1.37 -9.07
N ALA A 259 8.46 0.97 -8.39
CA ALA A 259 8.47 -0.27 -7.62
C ALA A 259 8.98 -1.43 -8.48
N GLY A 260 9.97 -2.17 -7.97
CA GLY A 260 10.64 -3.23 -8.72
C GLY A 260 11.90 -2.80 -9.49
N ASP A 261 12.20 -1.50 -9.63
CA ASP A 261 13.46 -1.05 -10.23
C ASP A 261 14.65 -1.47 -9.37
N VAL A 262 15.74 -1.93 -10.02
CA VAL A 262 17.03 -2.11 -9.34
C VAL A 262 17.60 -0.73 -9.03
N ILE A 263 17.86 -0.45 -7.75
CA ILE A 263 18.35 0.85 -7.27
C ILE A 263 19.81 0.81 -6.80
N GLY A 264 20.36 -0.35 -6.55
CA GLY A 264 21.75 -0.54 -6.12
C GLY A 264 22.06 -1.98 -5.81
N ASP A 265 23.21 -2.20 -5.20
CA ASP A 265 23.70 -3.53 -4.79
C ASP A 265 23.99 -3.56 -3.30
N THR A 266 23.76 -4.74 -2.67
CA THR A 266 24.08 -4.97 -1.26
C THR A 266 25.60 -4.97 -1.03
N GLY A 267 26.02 -4.43 0.13
CA GLY A 267 27.40 -4.38 0.59
C GLY A 267 27.71 -5.39 1.70
N GLN A 268 28.76 -5.08 2.45
CA GLN A 268 29.18 -5.79 3.68
C GLN A 268 28.62 -5.08 4.90
#